data_588c870a321b6a4e59761527ef302dc0
#
_entry.id   588c870a321b6a4e59761527ef302dc0
#
_cell.length_a   1.000
_cell.length_b   1.000
_cell.length_c   1.000
_cell.angle_alpha   90.00
_cell.angle_beta   90.00
_cell.angle_gamma   90.00
#
_symmetry.space_group_name_H-M   'P 1'
#
loop_
_entity.id
_entity.type
_entity.pdbx_description
1 polymer ?
#
loop_
_entity_poly.entity_id
_entity_poly.type
_entity_poly.pdbx_seq_one_letter_code
_entity_poly.pdbx_strand_id
1 'polypeptide(L)'
;MKKIFRLLFCCMTVIAVTTACDDNPIDEDGLLITDRDECYVSNFDLTGTDHLTVKIGDAIIDNEACTINITVASGTDLQHLYPKFSLVTDAKLEPKITGITDFSDLANPRRYTVISGSRRVRKTYTIYITVQKPV
;
A
#
# COMPACT_ATOMS: atom_id res chain seq x y z
N MET A 1 -44.59 7.84 48.71
CA MET A 1 -44.70 6.87 47.69
C MET A 1 -44.43 7.38 46.34
N LYS A 2 -45.01 8.47 46.01
CA LYS A 2 -44.82 9.00 44.67
C LYS A 2 -43.40 9.45 44.37
N LYS A 3 -42.62 9.68 45.38
CA LYS A 3 -41.25 10.13 45.20
C LYS A 3 -40.30 9.06 44.71
N ILE A 4 -40.67 7.86 44.89
CA ILE A 4 -39.83 6.71 44.55
C ILE A 4 -39.82 6.51 43.04
N PHE A 5 -40.89 6.83 42.39
CA PHE A 5 -41.00 6.68 40.97
C PHE A 5 -40.12 7.68 40.19
N ARG A 6 -39.88 8.82 40.76
CA ARG A 6 -39.06 9.83 40.14
C ARG A 6 -37.59 9.47 40.18
N LEU A 7 -37.20 8.79 41.20
CA LEU A 7 -35.81 8.38 41.33
C LEU A 7 -35.48 7.25 40.38
N LEU A 8 -36.41 6.37 40.14
CA LEU A 8 -36.20 5.31 39.19
C LEU A 8 -36.11 5.78 37.77
N PHE A 9 -36.77 6.87 37.46
CA PHE A 9 -36.75 7.39 36.12
C PHE A 9 -35.45 8.07 35.79
N CYS A 10 -34.77 8.62 36.76
CA CYS A 10 -33.51 9.28 36.52
C CYS A 10 -32.35 8.34 36.19
N CYS A 11 -32.44 7.13 36.64
CA CYS A 11 -31.35 6.17 36.42
C CYS A 11 -31.30 5.61 35.01
N MET A 12 -32.41 5.73 34.30
CA MET A 12 -32.47 5.09 32.98
C MET A 12 -31.92 5.90 31.84
N THR A 13 -31.65 7.15 32.07
CA THR A 13 -31.23 8.02 30.99
C THR A 13 -29.73 8.08 30.76
N VAL A 14 -28.97 7.46 31.62
CA VAL A 14 -27.51 7.60 31.56
C VAL A 14 -26.84 6.57 30.65
N ILE A 15 -27.59 5.59 30.22
CA ILE A 15 -26.97 4.46 29.53
C ILE A 15 -26.76 4.68 28.05
N ALA A 16 -27.33 5.73 27.52
CA ALA A 16 -27.32 5.92 26.08
C ALA A 16 -26.09 6.61 25.52
N VAL A 17 -25.12 6.93 26.37
CA VAL A 17 -24.07 7.81 25.91
C VAL A 17 -22.76 7.09 25.63
N THR A 18 -22.71 5.81 25.80
CA THR A 18 -21.44 5.13 25.80
C THR A 18 -21.00 4.57 24.47
N THR A 19 -21.71 4.88 23.41
CA THR A 19 -21.38 4.20 22.18
C THR A 19 -20.65 5.03 21.20
N ALA A 20 -20.13 6.11 21.65
CA ALA A 20 -19.57 6.95 20.67
C ALA A 20 -18.10 6.79 20.52
N CYS A 21 -17.59 5.70 20.38
CA CYS A 21 -16.17 5.63 20.18
C CYS A 21 -15.89 5.53 18.74
N ASP A 22 -15.43 6.49 18.29
CA ASP A 22 -14.52 6.52 17.39
C ASP A 22 -14.17 5.45 16.65
N ASP A 23 -14.47 5.26 15.73
CA ASP A 23 -14.03 4.33 15.02
C ASP A 23 -13.68 4.73 13.70
N ASN A 24 -12.45 4.89 13.49
CA ASN A 24 -11.91 4.99 12.17
C ASN A 24 -12.16 3.66 11.49
N PRO A 25 -12.84 3.62 10.37
CA PRO A 25 -13.09 2.36 9.69
C PRO A 25 -11.77 1.70 9.26
N ILE A 26 -11.74 0.40 9.37
CA ILE A 26 -10.58 -0.42 9.03
C ILE A 26 -11.01 -1.38 7.94
N ASP A 27 -10.15 -1.64 6.97
CA ASP A 27 -10.43 -2.59 5.90
C ASP A 27 -10.13 -4.03 6.33
N GLU A 28 -10.31 -4.98 5.41
CA GLU A 28 -10.08 -6.40 5.69
C GLU A 28 -8.62 -6.71 6.01
N ASP A 29 -7.71 -5.82 5.68
CA ASP A 29 -6.29 -5.98 5.97
C ASP A 29 -5.91 -5.37 7.32
N GLY A 30 -6.85 -4.80 8.02
CA GLY A 30 -6.58 -4.12 9.28
C GLY A 30 -6.00 -2.72 9.10
N LEU A 31 -6.09 -2.16 7.91
CA LEU A 31 -5.55 -0.84 7.61
C LEU A 31 -6.63 0.22 7.67
N LEU A 32 -6.23 1.40 8.14
CA LEU A 32 -7.14 2.52 8.32
C LEU A 32 -7.66 3.03 6.98
N ILE A 33 -8.95 3.26 6.91
CA ILE A 33 -9.58 3.94 5.77
C ILE A 33 -9.71 5.42 6.14
N THR A 34 -9.19 6.28 5.27
CA THR A 34 -9.17 7.72 5.50
C THR A 34 -9.89 8.47 4.38
N ASP A 35 -9.87 9.79 4.41
CA ASP A 35 -10.48 10.60 3.37
C ASP A 35 -9.52 10.90 2.21
N ARG A 36 -8.31 10.37 2.26
CA ARG A 36 -7.30 10.70 1.26
C ARG A 36 -7.52 9.96 -0.04
N ASP A 37 -7.68 10.71 -1.11
CA ASP A 37 -7.85 10.17 -2.46
C ASP A 37 -6.55 10.13 -3.25
N GLU A 38 -5.48 10.71 -2.74
CA GLU A 38 -4.20 10.67 -3.42
C GLU A 38 -3.77 9.23 -3.63
N CYS A 39 -3.29 8.94 -4.82
CA CYS A 39 -3.00 7.58 -5.21
C CYS A 39 -1.82 7.57 -6.17
N TYR A 40 -0.61 7.41 -5.63
CA TYR A 40 0.59 7.37 -6.46
C TYR A 40 1.75 6.68 -5.74
N VAL A 41 2.76 6.32 -6.53
CA VAL A 41 4.02 5.76 -6.02
C VAL A 41 5.03 6.90 -5.95
N SER A 42 5.64 7.08 -4.79
CA SER A 42 6.65 8.12 -4.60
C SER A 42 8.08 7.60 -4.84
N ASN A 43 8.31 6.32 -4.60
CA ASN A 43 9.62 5.71 -4.85
C ASN A 43 9.47 4.21 -5.07
N PHE A 44 10.43 3.63 -5.77
CA PHE A 44 10.47 2.19 -6.03
C PHE A 44 11.91 1.70 -6.02
N ASP A 45 12.13 0.57 -5.42
CA ASP A 45 13.44 -0.08 -5.40
C ASP A 45 13.28 -1.60 -5.55
N LEU A 46 14.33 -2.25 -5.97
CA LEU A 46 14.46 -3.71 -5.98
C LEU A 46 15.71 -4.08 -5.23
N THR A 47 15.59 -5.01 -4.32
CA THR A 47 16.75 -5.54 -3.58
C THR A 47 16.88 -7.03 -3.82
N GLY A 48 18.12 -7.52 -3.77
CA GLY A 48 18.40 -8.94 -3.89
C GLY A 48 18.21 -9.67 -2.57
N THR A 49 18.59 -10.95 -2.55
CA THR A 49 18.47 -11.77 -1.34
C THR A 49 19.38 -11.31 -0.20
N ASP A 50 20.39 -10.50 -0.52
CA ASP A 50 21.28 -9.88 0.46
C ASP A 50 20.71 -8.57 0.99
N HIS A 51 19.50 -8.18 0.56
CA HIS A 51 18.82 -6.94 0.91
C HIS A 51 19.52 -5.67 0.44
N LEU A 52 20.46 -5.81 -0.51
CA LEU A 52 21.08 -4.65 -1.14
C LEU A 52 20.37 -4.32 -2.45
N THR A 53 20.32 -3.04 -2.76
CA THR A 53 19.67 -2.60 -3.99
C THR A 53 20.42 -3.11 -5.21
N VAL A 54 19.68 -3.53 -6.23
CA VAL A 54 20.25 -3.96 -7.52
C VAL A 54 20.07 -2.90 -8.58
N LYS A 55 19.42 -1.79 -8.27
CA LYS A 55 19.16 -0.76 -9.27
C LYS A 55 20.40 0.05 -9.61
N ILE A 56 20.46 0.47 -10.86
CA ILE A 56 21.46 1.40 -11.37
C ILE A 56 20.74 2.72 -11.61
N GLY A 57 21.09 3.72 -10.82
CA GLY A 57 20.39 5.00 -10.88
C GLY A 57 19.00 4.91 -10.22
N ASP A 58 18.23 5.95 -10.36
CA ASP A 58 16.89 6.00 -9.76
C ASP A 58 15.84 5.38 -10.67
N ALA A 59 14.82 4.78 -10.08
CA ALA A 59 13.68 4.34 -10.85
C ALA A 59 12.93 5.54 -11.41
N ILE A 60 12.44 5.42 -12.63
CA ILE A 60 11.66 6.47 -13.29
C ILE A 60 10.19 6.11 -13.13
N ILE A 61 9.48 6.92 -12.35
CA ILE A 61 8.08 6.70 -12.04
C ILE A 61 7.26 7.74 -12.78
N ASP A 62 6.36 7.27 -13.65
CA ASP A 62 5.38 8.13 -14.31
C ASP A 62 4.01 7.88 -13.70
N ASN A 63 3.58 8.79 -12.85
CA ASN A 63 2.32 8.65 -12.14
C ASN A 63 1.09 8.95 -13.01
N GLU A 64 1.27 9.51 -14.19
CA GLU A 64 0.17 9.70 -15.12
C GLU A 64 -0.02 8.45 -15.98
N ALA A 65 1.07 7.93 -16.56
CA ALA A 65 1.02 6.70 -17.34
C ALA A 65 0.95 5.44 -16.47
N CYS A 66 1.22 5.57 -15.18
CA CYS A 66 1.28 4.47 -14.23
C CYS A 66 2.31 3.43 -14.63
N THR A 67 3.53 3.90 -14.90
CA THR A 67 4.65 3.03 -15.24
C THR A 67 5.83 3.29 -14.31
N ILE A 68 6.58 2.23 -14.06
CA ILE A 68 7.83 2.30 -13.32
C ILE A 68 8.90 1.65 -14.17
N ASN A 69 9.92 2.42 -14.53
CA ASN A 69 11.05 1.92 -15.28
C ASN A 69 12.27 1.89 -14.38
N ILE A 70 12.87 0.73 -14.24
CA ILE A 70 14.04 0.55 -13.39
C ILE A 70 15.13 -0.23 -14.15
N THR A 71 16.36 0.22 -14.03
CA THR A 71 17.52 -0.47 -14.59
C THR A 71 18.24 -1.19 -13.45
N VAL A 72 18.52 -2.45 -13.65
CA VAL A 72 19.24 -3.26 -12.66
C VAL A 72 20.62 -3.68 -13.17
N ALA A 73 21.51 -3.98 -12.26
CA ALA A 73 22.87 -4.35 -12.58
C ALA A 73 22.93 -5.64 -13.40
N SER A 74 23.95 -5.73 -14.25
CA SER A 74 24.23 -6.95 -15.00
C SER A 74 24.45 -8.12 -14.03
N GLY A 75 23.89 -9.27 -14.35
CA GLY A 75 24.03 -10.45 -13.51
C GLY A 75 23.04 -10.52 -12.35
N THR A 76 22.12 -9.58 -12.27
CA THR A 76 21.08 -9.63 -11.22
C THR A 76 20.19 -10.84 -11.40
N ASP A 77 19.93 -11.56 -10.29
CA ASP A 77 19.02 -12.69 -10.29
C ASP A 77 17.58 -12.17 -10.22
N LEU A 78 16.93 -12.07 -11.37
CA LEU A 78 15.59 -11.52 -11.47
C LEU A 78 14.51 -12.42 -10.86
N GLN A 79 14.82 -13.67 -10.58
CA GLN A 79 13.85 -14.59 -9.99
C GLN A 79 13.72 -14.41 -8.48
N HIS A 80 14.67 -13.74 -7.86
CA HIS A 80 14.73 -13.63 -6.41
C HIS A 80 14.98 -12.19 -5.99
N LEU A 81 13.96 -11.35 -6.16
CA LEU A 81 14.04 -9.93 -5.81
C LEU A 81 12.95 -9.56 -4.81
N TYR A 82 13.27 -8.57 -3.99
CA TYR A 82 12.30 -7.99 -3.07
C TYR A 82 11.90 -6.61 -3.60
N PRO A 83 10.66 -6.44 -4.08
CA PRO A 83 10.19 -5.13 -4.49
C PRO A 83 9.89 -4.26 -3.27
N LYS A 84 10.26 -3.00 -3.35
CA LYS A 84 10.00 -2.03 -2.29
C LYS A 84 9.31 -0.81 -2.89
N PHE A 85 8.10 -0.58 -2.47
CA PHE A 85 7.32 0.59 -2.90
C PHE A 85 7.24 1.59 -1.75
N SER A 86 7.39 2.86 -2.08
CA SER A 86 6.98 3.94 -1.19
C SER A 86 5.73 4.56 -1.79
N LEU A 87 4.64 4.51 -1.05
CA LEU A 87 3.34 4.99 -1.50
C LEU A 87 3.00 6.30 -0.82
N VAL A 88 2.08 7.04 -1.43
CA VAL A 88 1.51 8.20 -0.77
C VAL A 88 0.84 7.78 0.54
N THR A 89 0.74 8.73 1.47
CA THR A 89 0.19 8.47 2.80
C THR A 89 -1.16 7.74 2.74
N ASP A 90 -1.32 6.73 3.58
CA ASP A 90 -2.54 5.93 3.74
C ASP A 90 -2.91 5.04 2.55
N ALA A 91 -2.16 5.08 1.47
CA ALA A 91 -2.39 4.17 0.34
C ALA A 91 -1.87 2.78 0.66
N LYS A 92 -2.42 1.79 -0.02
CA LYS A 92 -1.96 0.41 0.10
C LYS A 92 -1.72 -0.20 -1.27
N LEU A 93 -1.03 -1.33 -1.29
CA LEU A 93 -0.64 -2.01 -2.51
C LEU A 93 -1.34 -3.36 -2.63
N GLU A 94 -1.72 -3.70 -3.85
CA GLU A 94 -2.34 -4.99 -4.17
C GLU A 94 -1.74 -5.54 -5.47
N PRO A 95 -1.30 -6.79 -5.53
CA PRO A 95 -1.26 -7.75 -4.42
C PRO A 95 -0.23 -7.35 -3.37
N LYS A 96 -0.39 -7.87 -2.17
CA LYS A 96 0.57 -7.62 -1.11
C LYS A 96 1.91 -8.23 -1.47
N ILE A 97 2.98 -7.56 -1.06
CA ILE A 97 4.31 -8.10 -1.20
C ILE A 97 4.59 -8.97 0.02
N THR A 98 4.74 -10.26 -0.21
CA THR A 98 4.94 -11.22 0.88
C THR A 98 6.37 -11.75 0.97
N GLY A 99 7.25 -11.29 0.10
CA GLY A 99 8.63 -11.74 0.09
C GLY A 99 9.25 -11.71 -1.29
N ILE A 100 10.07 -12.71 -1.56
CA ILE A 100 10.78 -12.83 -2.84
C ILE A 100 9.77 -12.95 -3.99
N THR A 101 10.01 -12.17 -5.02
CA THR A 101 9.16 -12.10 -6.19
C THR A 101 10.00 -12.36 -7.46
N ASP A 102 9.43 -13.09 -8.39
CA ASP A 102 10.06 -13.40 -9.66
C ASP A 102 9.73 -12.31 -10.69
N PHE A 103 10.76 -11.62 -11.16
CA PHE A 103 10.65 -10.60 -12.20
C PHE A 103 11.33 -11.03 -13.51
N SER A 104 11.62 -12.32 -13.68
CA SER A 104 12.38 -12.78 -14.83
C SER A 104 11.62 -12.78 -16.15
N ASP A 105 10.29 -12.78 -16.10
CA ASP A 105 9.48 -12.75 -17.32
C ASP A 105 9.31 -11.30 -17.79
N LEU A 106 10.28 -10.79 -18.53
CA LEU A 106 10.28 -9.41 -19.00
C LEU A 106 9.25 -9.16 -20.10
N ALA A 107 8.77 -10.21 -20.76
CA ALA A 107 7.72 -10.08 -21.77
C ALA A 107 6.34 -9.81 -21.13
N ASN A 108 6.16 -10.24 -19.91
CA ASN A 108 4.93 -10.02 -19.14
C ASN A 108 5.25 -9.29 -17.85
N PRO A 109 5.42 -7.96 -17.91
CA PRO A 109 5.81 -7.19 -16.74
C PRO A 109 4.81 -7.32 -15.61
N ARG A 110 5.30 -7.31 -14.39
CA ARG A 110 4.43 -7.37 -13.21
C ARG A 110 3.69 -6.06 -13.01
N ARG A 111 2.49 -6.20 -12.52
CA ARG A 111 1.61 -5.07 -12.25
C ARG A 111 1.21 -5.08 -10.79
N TYR A 112 1.14 -3.88 -10.23
CA TYR A 112 0.69 -3.67 -8.86
C TYR A 112 -0.31 -2.53 -8.86
N THR A 113 -1.35 -2.67 -8.06
CA THR A 113 -2.38 -1.63 -7.95
C THR A 113 -2.18 -0.88 -6.65
N VAL A 114 -2.10 0.44 -6.75
CA VAL A 114 -2.10 1.32 -5.58
C VAL A 114 -3.53 1.72 -5.31
N ILE A 115 -3.95 1.60 -4.06
CA ILE A 115 -5.29 1.93 -3.62
C ILE A 115 -5.20 3.07 -2.63
N SER A 116 -5.92 4.16 -2.88
CA SER A 116 -5.88 5.35 -2.02
C SER A 116 -6.36 5.06 -0.60
N GLY A 117 -6.02 5.95 0.32
CA GLY A 117 -6.47 5.83 1.71
C GLY A 117 -7.99 5.75 1.84
N SER A 118 -8.71 6.42 0.96
CA SER A 118 -10.17 6.37 0.94
C SER A 118 -10.73 5.11 0.29
N ARG A 119 -9.90 4.32 -0.37
CA ARG A 119 -10.27 3.13 -1.16
C ARG A 119 -11.09 3.47 -2.40
N ARG A 120 -11.25 4.75 -2.72
CA ARG A 120 -12.05 5.20 -3.88
C ARG A 120 -11.25 5.28 -5.18
N VAL A 121 -9.92 5.45 -5.08
CA VAL A 121 -9.06 5.60 -6.25
C VAL A 121 -8.10 4.43 -6.31
N ARG A 122 -7.97 3.83 -7.49
CA ARG A 122 -7.08 2.70 -7.74
C ARG A 122 -6.29 2.99 -9.00
N LYS A 123 -4.98 2.77 -8.95
CA LYS A 123 -4.11 2.93 -10.13
C LYS A 123 -3.21 1.73 -10.25
N THR A 124 -3.23 1.10 -11.41
CA THR A 124 -2.38 -0.06 -11.67
C THR A 124 -1.11 0.36 -12.37
N TYR A 125 0.01 0.08 -11.73
CA TYR A 125 1.33 0.38 -12.26
C TYR A 125 1.96 -0.85 -12.89
N THR A 126 2.62 -0.66 -14.02
CA THR A 126 3.39 -1.70 -14.69
C THR A 126 4.87 -1.44 -14.47
N ILE A 127 5.61 -2.47 -14.04
CA ILE A 127 7.04 -2.35 -13.75
C ILE A 127 7.83 -2.89 -14.92
N TYR A 128 8.62 -2.04 -15.55
CA TYR A 128 9.50 -2.42 -16.65
C TYR A 128 10.93 -2.45 -16.14
N ILE A 129 11.56 -3.61 -16.28
CA ILE A 129 12.93 -3.82 -15.81
C ILE A 129 13.85 -3.91 -17.02
N THR A 130 14.92 -3.13 -16.98
CA THR A 130 16.00 -3.17 -17.97
C THR A 130 17.26 -3.68 -17.28
N VAL A 131 17.88 -4.70 -17.83
CA VAL A 131 19.14 -5.21 -17.28
C VAL A 131 20.28 -4.48 -17.95
N GLN A 132 21.19 -3.93 -17.13
CA GLN A 132 22.36 -3.22 -17.66
C GLN A 132 23.24 -4.19 -18.43
N LYS A 133 23.72 -3.78 -19.59
CA LYS A 133 24.60 -4.64 -20.38
C LYS A 133 25.96 -4.74 -19.71
N PRO A 134 26.56 -5.93 -19.71
CA PRO A 134 27.91 -6.06 -19.19
C PRO A 134 28.89 -5.25 -20.05
N VAL A 135 29.87 -4.69 -19.41
CA VAL A 135 30.90 -3.88 -20.06
C VAL A 135 31.99 -4.80 -20.61
#